data_ffceba4e4fd98b5580c8df1e49965cc0
#
_entry.id   ffceba4e4fd98b5580c8df1e49965cc0
#
_cell.length_a   1.000
_cell.length_b   1.000
_cell.length_c   1.000
_cell.angle_alpha   90.00
_cell.angle_beta   90.00
_cell.angle_gamma   90.00
#
_symmetry.space_group_name_H-M   'P 1'
#
loop_
_entity.id
_entity.type
_entity.pdbx_description
1 polymer ?
#
loop_
_entity_poly.entity_id
_entity_poly.type
_entity_poly.pdbx_seq_one_letter_code
_entity_poly.pdbx_strand_id
1 'polypeptide(L)'
;MTDNVVHLHSKPRVTILPVLEDDFDTLLGIGMEMIAPAIARQSNDVSVQDVEDDIRGGGAVMWLVHVEDTLVAAITTCVVKHPQRNTLKIEFMGGKRMKQWMDEAIDVFADLARRADLGAVEADGRIGFDKYVDASPFCEVYRHYVMELN
;
A
#
# COMPACT_ATOMS: atom_id res chain seq x y z
N MET A 1 -6.09 44.09 19.78
CA MET A 1 -5.53 43.34 18.63
C MET A 1 -5.61 41.86 18.94
N THR A 2 -6.61 41.29 18.46
CA THR A 2 -6.72 39.84 18.48
C THR A 2 -6.05 39.31 17.24
N ASP A 3 -4.88 38.73 17.40
CA ASP A 3 -4.29 37.92 16.36
C ASP A 3 -5.17 36.71 16.14
N ASN A 4 -6.10 36.80 15.22
CA ASN A 4 -6.77 35.65 14.66
C ASN A 4 -5.76 34.89 13.82
N VAL A 5 -4.84 34.22 14.48
CA VAL A 5 -4.06 33.18 13.82
C VAL A 5 -5.03 32.01 13.64
N VAL A 6 -5.68 32.01 12.51
CA VAL A 6 -6.35 30.80 12.05
C VAL A 6 -5.23 29.80 11.80
N HIS A 7 -5.00 28.94 12.79
CA HIS A 7 -4.24 27.74 12.56
C HIS A 7 -5.07 26.89 11.60
N LEU A 8 -4.92 27.15 10.32
CA LEU A 8 -5.29 26.19 9.32
C LEU A 8 -4.45 24.96 9.64
N HIS A 9 -5.08 23.96 10.19
CA HIS A 9 -4.50 22.63 10.25
C HIS A 9 -4.31 22.19 8.80
N SER A 10 -3.21 22.62 8.21
CA SER A 10 -2.79 22.10 6.92
C SER A 10 -2.57 20.60 7.11
N LYS A 11 -3.17 19.78 6.23
CA LYS A 11 -2.89 18.36 6.18
C LYS A 11 -1.37 18.19 6.14
N PRO A 12 -0.80 17.23 6.85
CA PRO A 12 0.62 16.93 6.74
C PRO A 12 0.96 16.59 5.29
N ARG A 13 2.14 17.01 4.85
CA ARG A 13 2.66 16.67 3.52
C ARG A 13 2.98 15.18 3.49
N VAL A 14 2.34 14.46 2.59
CA VAL A 14 2.57 13.05 2.36
C VAL A 14 3.28 12.85 1.03
N THR A 15 4.36 12.10 1.04
CA THR A 15 5.12 11.75 -0.16
C THR A 15 5.14 10.24 -0.30
N ILE A 16 4.74 9.73 -1.46
CA ILE A 16 4.72 8.30 -1.79
C ILE A 16 5.53 8.10 -3.06
N LEU A 17 6.68 7.44 -2.93
CA LEU A 17 7.62 7.27 -4.03
C LEU A 17 8.00 5.80 -4.20
N PRO A 18 8.12 5.32 -5.45
CA PRO A 18 8.58 3.97 -5.71
C PRO A 18 10.08 3.84 -5.41
N VAL A 19 10.48 2.66 -4.93
CA VAL A 19 11.89 2.30 -4.86
C VAL A 19 12.31 1.77 -6.23
N LEU A 20 13.19 2.50 -6.88
CA LEU A 20 13.70 2.14 -8.21
C LEU A 20 14.83 1.11 -8.09
N GLU A 21 15.11 0.39 -9.16
CA GLU A 21 16.12 -0.67 -9.17
C GLU A 21 17.48 -0.19 -8.68
N ASP A 22 17.91 1.00 -9.07
CA ASP A 22 19.17 1.59 -8.63
C ASP A 22 19.25 1.80 -7.10
N ASP A 23 18.12 1.89 -6.43
CA ASP A 23 18.03 2.12 -4.98
C ASP A 23 17.70 0.85 -4.18
N PHE A 24 17.59 -0.32 -4.81
CA PHE A 24 17.24 -1.57 -4.13
C PHE A 24 18.21 -1.88 -2.98
N ASP A 25 19.51 -1.71 -3.20
CA ASP A 25 20.53 -2.04 -2.19
C ASP A 25 20.44 -1.14 -0.95
N THR A 26 19.92 0.09 -1.09
CA THR A 26 19.85 1.05 0.01
C THR A 26 18.47 1.17 0.65
N LEU A 27 17.40 0.98 -0.12
CA LEU A 27 16.04 1.28 0.33
C LEU A 27 15.12 0.07 0.42
N LEU A 28 15.34 -0.98 -0.37
CA LEU A 28 14.40 -2.10 -0.41
C LEU A 28 14.32 -2.83 0.94
N GLY A 29 15.44 -3.05 1.60
CA GLY A 29 15.48 -3.71 2.91
C GLY A 29 14.67 -2.98 3.99
N ILE A 30 14.67 -1.65 3.95
CA ILE A 30 13.88 -0.82 4.88
C ILE A 30 12.38 -1.06 4.65
N GLY A 31 11.94 -1.04 3.40
CA GLY A 31 10.56 -1.32 3.04
C GLY A 31 10.13 -2.74 3.39
N MET A 32 10.98 -3.73 3.11
CA MET A 32 10.71 -5.13 3.44
C MET A 32 10.53 -5.34 4.94
N GLU A 33 11.34 -4.70 5.75
CA GLU A 33 11.22 -4.76 7.20
C GLU A 33 9.88 -4.20 7.68
N MET A 34 9.42 -3.12 7.07
CA MET A 34 8.12 -2.52 7.40
C MET A 34 6.92 -3.39 7.04
N ILE A 35 6.97 -4.10 5.92
CA ILE A 35 5.84 -4.94 5.47
C ILE A 35 5.91 -6.37 5.99
N ALA A 36 7.02 -6.82 6.56
CA ALA A 36 7.18 -8.19 7.05
C ALA A 36 6.05 -8.64 7.99
N PRO A 37 5.59 -7.83 8.96
CA PRO A 37 4.44 -8.23 9.79
C PRO A 37 3.16 -8.45 9.00
N ALA A 38 2.91 -7.68 7.95
CA ALA A 38 1.72 -7.85 7.09
C ALA A 38 1.80 -9.15 6.29
N ILE A 39 2.96 -9.50 5.78
CA ILE A 39 3.19 -10.77 5.07
C ILE A 39 2.92 -11.94 6.02
N ALA A 40 3.47 -11.90 7.24
CA ALA A 40 3.31 -12.96 8.23
C ALA A 40 1.84 -13.18 8.66
N ARG A 41 1.01 -12.14 8.61
CA ARG A 41 -0.41 -12.22 9.00
C ARG A 41 -1.32 -12.72 7.90
N GLN A 42 -0.92 -12.63 6.64
CA GLN A 42 -1.82 -12.88 5.52
C GLN A 42 -2.03 -14.37 5.28
N SER A 43 -0.97 -15.14 5.21
CA SER A 43 -1.05 -16.60 5.06
C SER A 43 0.33 -17.24 5.19
N ASN A 44 0.35 -18.58 5.21
CA ASN A 44 1.60 -19.35 5.12
C ASN A 44 2.06 -19.58 3.67
N ASP A 45 1.36 -19.01 2.70
CA ASP A 45 1.60 -19.30 1.28
C ASP A 45 2.71 -18.44 0.68
N VAL A 46 3.02 -17.31 1.31
CA VAL A 46 4.00 -16.33 0.80
C VAL A 46 4.99 -15.97 1.90
N SER A 47 6.27 -16.07 1.61
CA SER A 47 7.35 -15.65 2.52
C SER A 47 7.81 -14.22 2.22
N VAL A 48 8.53 -13.64 3.16
CA VAL A 48 9.19 -12.33 2.97
C VAL A 48 10.14 -12.39 1.76
N GLN A 49 10.87 -13.49 1.61
CA GLN A 49 11.79 -13.68 0.48
C GLN A 49 11.04 -13.74 -0.86
N ASP A 50 9.89 -14.40 -0.91
CA ASP A 50 9.06 -14.45 -2.13
C ASP A 50 8.66 -13.06 -2.58
N VAL A 51 8.26 -12.21 -1.65
CA VAL A 51 7.87 -10.81 -1.94
C VAL A 51 9.07 -10.00 -2.43
N GLU A 52 10.22 -10.14 -1.76
CA GLU A 52 11.44 -9.44 -2.20
C GLU A 52 11.87 -9.87 -3.60
N ASP A 53 11.85 -11.17 -3.88
CA ASP A 53 12.19 -11.72 -5.20
C ASP A 53 11.25 -11.19 -6.28
N ASP A 54 9.97 -11.08 -5.98
CA ASP A 54 8.97 -10.53 -6.90
C ASP A 54 9.24 -9.06 -7.22
N ILE A 55 9.59 -8.26 -6.22
CA ILE A 55 9.97 -6.85 -6.42
C ILE A 55 11.24 -6.75 -7.27
N ARG A 56 12.26 -7.52 -6.95
CA ARG A 56 13.53 -7.52 -7.70
C ARG A 56 13.36 -7.99 -9.15
N GLY A 57 12.42 -8.91 -9.37
CA GLY A 57 12.08 -9.43 -10.69
C GLY A 57 11.15 -8.54 -11.52
N GLY A 58 10.67 -7.44 -10.96
CA GLY A 58 9.77 -6.50 -11.63
C GLY A 58 8.28 -6.89 -11.60
N GLY A 59 7.92 -7.94 -10.83
CA GLY A 59 6.52 -8.37 -10.69
C GLY A 59 5.72 -7.52 -9.69
N ALA A 60 6.40 -6.79 -8.82
CA ALA A 60 5.79 -5.87 -7.87
C ALA A 60 6.65 -4.63 -7.68
N VAL A 61 6.06 -3.58 -7.16
CA VAL A 61 6.72 -2.31 -6.85
C VAL A 61 6.63 -2.04 -5.36
N MET A 62 7.76 -1.68 -4.75
CA MET A 62 7.83 -1.19 -3.39
C MET A 62 7.70 0.33 -3.40
N TRP A 63 6.80 0.84 -2.55
CA TRP A 63 6.60 2.27 -2.35
C TRP A 63 6.94 2.63 -0.91
N LEU A 64 7.65 3.73 -0.72
CA LEU A 64 7.94 4.27 0.61
C LEU A 64 7.08 5.50 0.86
N VAL A 65 6.49 5.56 2.05
CA VAL A 65 5.59 6.63 2.49
C VAL A 65 6.29 7.49 3.51
N HIS A 66 6.39 8.78 3.21
CA HIS A 66 6.90 9.80 4.13
C HIS A 66 5.78 10.73 4.54
N VAL A 67 5.70 11.04 5.81
CA VAL A 67 4.86 12.11 6.35
C VAL A 67 5.79 13.21 6.84
N GLU A 68 5.65 14.40 6.25
CA GLU A 68 6.67 15.42 6.28
C GLU A 68 7.97 14.80 5.73
N ASP A 69 9.06 14.79 6.43
CA ASP A 69 10.29 14.15 5.96
C ASP A 69 10.61 12.83 6.68
N THR A 70 9.62 12.28 7.40
CA THR A 70 9.79 11.03 8.18
C THR A 70 9.23 9.85 7.42
N LEU A 71 10.05 8.82 7.21
CA LEU A 71 9.61 7.54 6.66
C LEU A 71 8.72 6.82 7.68
N VAL A 72 7.47 6.56 7.32
CA VAL A 72 6.46 6.00 8.24
C VAL A 72 5.90 4.66 7.79
N ALA A 73 5.94 4.35 6.51
CA ALA A 73 5.31 3.13 5.99
C ALA A 73 5.90 2.70 4.65
N ALA A 74 5.59 1.45 4.29
CA ALA A 74 5.89 0.89 3.00
C ALA A 74 4.65 0.16 2.45
N ILE A 75 4.51 0.16 1.14
CA ILE A 75 3.38 -0.45 0.43
C ILE A 75 3.93 -1.20 -0.78
N THR A 76 3.40 -2.38 -1.08
CA THR A 76 3.69 -3.05 -2.34
C THR A 76 2.46 -3.10 -3.22
N THR A 77 2.67 -2.92 -4.52
CA THR A 77 1.63 -3.02 -5.54
C THR A 77 2.08 -3.92 -6.68
N CYS A 78 1.12 -4.55 -7.33
CA CYS A 78 1.35 -5.28 -8.57
C CYS A 78 0.18 -5.10 -9.53
N VAL A 79 0.38 -5.47 -10.78
CA VAL A 79 -0.69 -5.52 -11.76
C VAL A 79 -1.24 -6.94 -11.81
N VAL A 80 -2.55 -7.09 -11.64
CA VAL A 80 -3.24 -8.37 -11.75
C VAL A 80 -3.98 -8.42 -13.07
N LYS A 81 -3.77 -9.49 -13.82
CA LYS A 81 -4.44 -9.73 -15.10
C LYS A 81 -5.66 -10.61 -14.86
N HIS A 82 -6.84 -10.00 -14.98
CA HIS A 82 -8.11 -10.73 -14.99
C HIS A 82 -8.58 -10.92 -16.43
N PRO A 83 -9.46 -11.90 -16.71
CA PRO A 83 -9.94 -12.12 -18.08
C PRO A 83 -10.60 -10.90 -18.73
N GLN A 84 -11.28 -10.07 -17.94
CA GLN A 84 -12.03 -8.91 -18.47
C GLN A 84 -11.29 -7.58 -18.37
N ARG A 85 -10.30 -7.48 -17.47
CA ARG A 85 -9.53 -6.25 -17.27
C ARG A 85 -8.29 -6.52 -16.43
N ASN A 86 -7.33 -5.61 -16.52
CA ASN A 86 -6.20 -5.57 -15.60
C ASN A 86 -6.49 -4.59 -14.46
N THR A 87 -5.97 -4.87 -13.28
CA THR A 87 -6.13 -4.03 -12.10
C THR A 87 -4.80 -3.74 -11.44
N LEU A 88 -4.74 -2.66 -10.65
CA LEU A 88 -3.64 -2.41 -9.75
C LEU A 88 -4.01 -2.96 -8.38
N LYS A 89 -3.21 -3.88 -7.87
CA LYS A 89 -3.45 -4.47 -6.55
C LYS A 89 -2.47 -3.92 -5.53
N ILE A 90 -3.01 -3.40 -4.43
CA ILE A 90 -2.24 -3.11 -3.22
C ILE A 90 -2.13 -4.42 -2.46
N GLU A 91 -0.91 -4.98 -2.36
CA GLU A 91 -0.72 -6.30 -1.79
C GLU A 91 -0.43 -6.26 -0.30
N PHE A 92 0.62 -5.55 0.09
CA PHE A 92 1.05 -5.46 1.48
C PHE A 92 1.27 -4.00 1.85
N MET A 93 0.91 -3.67 3.06
CA MET A 93 1.24 -2.37 3.64
C MET A 93 1.59 -2.55 5.11
N GLY A 94 2.58 -1.82 5.55
CA GLY A 94 3.05 -1.86 6.93
C GLY A 94 3.68 -0.55 7.32
N GLY A 95 3.67 -0.28 8.62
CA GLY A 95 4.21 0.94 9.17
C GLY A 95 3.25 1.54 10.19
N LYS A 96 3.30 2.85 10.32
CA LYS A 96 2.54 3.61 11.32
C LYS A 96 1.93 4.86 10.72
N ARG A 97 1.12 5.57 11.51
CA ARG A 97 0.45 6.83 11.13
C ARG A 97 -0.48 6.68 9.93
N MET A 98 -1.14 5.54 9.79
CA MET A 98 -2.01 5.23 8.65
C MET A 98 -3.08 6.29 8.41
N LYS A 99 -3.66 6.87 9.47
CA LYS A 99 -4.67 7.93 9.33
C LYS A 99 -4.14 9.18 8.63
N GLN A 100 -2.83 9.42 8.65
CA GLN A 100 -2.22 10.59 8.04
C GLN A 100 -1.94 10.41 6.54
N TRP A 101 -1.81 9.18 6.06
CA TRP A 101 -1.37 8.95 4.68
C TRP A 101 -2.30 8.04 3.85
N MET A 102 -3.28 7.37 4.44
CA MET A 102 -4.11 6.39 3.70
C MET A 102 -4.90 7.03 2.56
N ASP A 103 -5.54 8.17 2.79
CA ASP A 103 -6.32 8.85 1.74
C ASP A 103 -5.43 9.27 0.58
N GLU A 104 -4.25 9.81 0.88
CA GLU A 104 -3.27 10.19 -0.14
C GLU A 104 -2.78 8.97 -0.94
N ALA A 105 -2.53 7.85 -0.25
CA ALA A 105 -2.13 6.61 -0.91
C ALA A 105 -3.20 6.11 -1.88
N ILE A 106 -4.46 6.12 -1.47
CA ILE A 106 -5.58 5.73 -2.34
C ILE A 106 -5.62 6.63 -3.58
N ASP A 107 -5.49 7.93 -3.41
CA ASP A 107 -5.51 8.90 -4.53
C ASP A 107 -4.33 8.67 -5.48
N VAL A 108 -3.13 8.45 -4.95
CA VAL A 108 -1.93 8.17 -5.76
C VAL A 108 -2.11 6.91 -6.58
N PHE A 109 -2.57 5.83 -5.98
CA PHE A 109 -2.74 4.56 -6.70
C PHE A 109 -3.93 4.58 -7.66
N ALA A 110 -5.01 5.28 -7.34
CA ALA A 110 -6.11 5.48 -8.28
C ALA A 110 -5.65 6.26 -9.51
N ASP A 111 -4.88 7.32 -9.31
CA ASP A 111 -4.32 8.12 -10.41
C ASP A 111 -3.34 7.30 -11.25
N LEU A 112 -2.46 6.55 -10.61
CA LEU A 112 -1.53 5.65 -11.30
C LEU A 112 -2.28 4.62 -12.15
N ALA A 113 -3.31 4.00 -11.60
CA ALA A 113 -4.14 3.02 -12.32
C ALA A 113 -4.81 3.64 -13.55
N ARG A 114 -5.36 4.85 -13.42
CA ARG A 114 -5.96 5.57 -14.56
C ARG A 114 -4.94 5.85 -15.64
N ARG A 115 -3.76 6.33 -15.28
CA ARG A 115 -2.67 6.63 -16.24
C ARG A 115 -2.15 5.39 -16.95
N ALA A 116 -2.17 4.24 -16.28
CA ALA A 116 -1.74 2.96 -16.84
C ALA A 116 -2.88 2.20 -17.55
N ASP A 117 -4.05 2.81 -17.68
CA ASP A 117 -5.25 2.21 -18.31
C ASP A 117 -5.68 0.91 -17.59
N LEU A 118 -5.58 0.89 -16.27
CA LEU A 118 -6.05 -0.21 -15.45
C LEU A 118 -7.48 0.05 -14.98
N GLY A 119 -8.32 -0.99 -14.97
CA GLY A 119 -9.76 -0.84 -14.76
C GLY A 119 -10.19 -0.62 -13.31
N ALA A 120 -9.32 -0.91 -12.35
CA ALA A 120 -9.63 -0.75 -10.94
C ALA A 120 -8.36 -0.80 -10.08
N VAL A 121 -8.51 -0.38 -8.83
CA VAL A 121 -7.57 -0.65 -7.76
C VAL A 121 -8.24 -1.66 -6.83
N GLU A 122 -7.54 -2.75 -6.52
CA GLU A 122 -8.04 -3.76 -5.59
C GLU A 122 -7.08 -3.95 -4.42
N ALA A 123 -7.58 -4.44 -3.31
CA ALA A 123 -6.80 -4.75 -2.13
C ALA A 123 -7.45 -5.89 -1.34
N ASP A 124 -6.62 -6.68 -0.68
CA ASP A 124 -7.07 -7.63 0.32
C ASP A 124 -6.80 -7.02 1.69
N GLY A 125 -7.80 -7.00 2.55
CA GLY A 125 -7.70 -6.44 3.88
C GLY A 125 -8.17 -7.43 4.94
N ARG A 126 -7.54 -7.41 6.10
CA ARG A 126 -8.06 -8.10 7.27
C ARG A 126 -9.28 -7.34 7.84
N ILE A 127 -10.08 -8.01 8.67
CA ILE A 127 -11.30 -7.45 9.26
C ILE A 127 -11.07 -6.08 9.92
N GLY A 128 -9.91 -5.87 10.56
CA GLY A 128 -9.57 -4.58 11.18
C GLY A 128 -9.50 -3.39 10.21
N PHE A 129 -9.51 -3.62 8.90
CA PHE A 129 -9.53 -2.55 7.90
C PHE A 129 -10.94 -2.09 7.51
N ASP A 130 -12.00 -2.72 8.00
CA ASP A 130 -13.39 -2.35 7.66
C ASP A 130 -13.67 -0.86 7.89
N LYS A 131 -13.14 -0.29 8.97
CA LYS A 131 -13.29 1.15 9.27
C LYS A 131 -12.68 2.07 8.20
N TYR A 132 -11.63 1.62 7.52
CA TYR A 132 -11.00 2.38 6.43
C TYR A 132 -11.75 2.18 5.12
N VAL A 133 -12.26 0.97 4.87
CA VAL A 133 -13.07 0.64 3.69
C VAL A 133 -14.34 1.47 3.70
N ASP A 134 -15.05 1.53 4.82
CA ASP A 134 -16.30 2.29 4.96
C ASP A 134 -16.15 3.79 4.68
N ALA A 135 -14.97 4.35 4.97
CA ALA A 135 -14.66 5.76 4.75
C ALA A 135 -13.99 6.04 3.40
N SER A 136 -13.84 5.03 2.53
CA SER A 136 -13.08 5.11 1.29
C SER A 136 -13.95 4.78 0.06
N PRO A 137 -13.43 4.99 -1.16
CA PRO A 137 -14.09 4.54 -2.40
C PRO A 137 -14.09 3.02 -2.58
N PHE A 138 -13.39 2.25 -1.75
CA PHE A 138 -13.41 0.80 -1.82
C PHE A 138 -14.74 0.23 -1.35
N CYS A 139 -15.17 -0.88 -1.96
CA CYS A 139 -16.26 -1.69 -1.47
C CYS A 139 -15.84 -3.16 -1.37
N GLU A 140 -16.38 -3.86 -0.38
CA GLU A 140 -16.15 -5.30 -0.23
C GLU A 140 -16.89 -6.05 -1.33
N VAL A 141 -16.18 -6.94 -2.04
CA VAL A 141 -16.76 -7.72 -3.15
C VAL A 141 -16.91 -9.19 -2.83
N TYR A 142 -16.03 -9.74 -1.97
CA TYR A 142 -16.13 -11.12 -1.51
C TYR A 142 -15.32 -11.31 -0.23
N ARG A 143 -15.51 -12.45 0.41
CA ARG A 143 -14.69 -12.90 1.54
C ARG A 143 -13.99 -14.19 1.17
N HIS A 144 -12.73 -14.31 1.54
CA HIS A 144 -11.89 -15.48 1.29
C HIS A 144 -11.78 -16.31 2.57
N TYR A 145 -12.02 -17.61 2.47
CA TYR A 145 -11.95 -18.54 3.60
C TYR A 145 -10.98 -19.66 3.27
N VAL A 146 -10.14 -20.04 4.23
CA VAL A 146 -9.16 -21.12 4.06
C VAL A 146 -9.37 -22.15 5.15
N MET A 147 -9.41 -23.42 4.77
CA MET A 147 -9.32 -24.55 5.68
C MET A 147 -7.94 -25.19 5.50
N GLU A 148 -7.10 -25.09 6.52
CA GLU A 148 -5.79 -25.73 6.47
C GLU A 148 -5.97 -27.26 6.58
N LEU A 149 -5.21 -28.01 5.78
CA LEU A 149 -5.21 -29.47 5.80
C LEU A 149 -3.92 -30.00 6.42
N ASN A 150 -4.06 -30.97 7.31
CA ASN A 150 -2.93 -31.60 7.98
C ASN A 150 -2.22 -32.59 7.06
#